data_d6bf958abd23dcf9db800a7c6cc35c19
#
_entry.id   d6bf958abd23dcf9db800a7c6cc35c19
#
_cell.length_a   1.000
_cell.length_b   1.000
_cell.length_c   1.000
_cell.angle_alpha   90.00
_cell.angle_beta   90.00
_cell.angle_gamma   90.00
#
_symmetry.space_group_name_H-M   'P 1'
#
loop_
_entity.id
_entity.type
_entity.pdbx_description
1 polymer ?
#
loop_
_entity_poly.entity_id
_entity_poly.type
_entity_poly.pdbx_seq_one_letter_code
_entity_poly.pdbx_strand_id
1 'polypeptide(L)'
;MKKLVIASDIHGSAHWCRKLLERFAAESDGFAPGEVRLLLLGDVLYHGPRNDLPEAYAPKEVIAMLNPLRDSLFCVRGNCDGEVDQMVLDFPIMADYAVFELFGRRVYATHGHRWNAATPPPLCNGDALLYGHTHIPLCEEKELPKGGAFTALNPGSTSIPKNGSAHSLMVWDESGLRWIDLANGETFMEWDGE
;
A
#
# COMPACT_ATOMS: atom_id res chain seq x y z
N MET A 1 10.87 -0.19 -13.74
CA MET A 1 9.50 0.06 -13.29
C MET A 1 9.15 1.49 -13.60
N LYS A 2 8.03 1.74 -14.28
CA LYS A 2 7.58 3.09 -14.68
C LYS A 2 6.45 3.61 -13.79
N LYS A 3 5.73 2.70 -13.12
CA LYS A 3 4.62 3.04 -12.25
C LYS A 3 4.50 2.03 -11.12
N LEU A 4 4.19 2.52 -9.92
CA LEU A 4 3.89 1.71 -8.75
C LEU A 4 2.50 2.08 -8.22
N VAL A 5 1.60 1.10 -8.19
CA VAL A 5 0.32 1.18 -7.49
C VAL A 5 0.54 0.68 -6.07
N ILE A 6 0.07 1.41 -5.07
CA ILE A 6 0.34 1.12 -3.66
C ILE A 6 -0.98 1.06 -2.90
N ALA A 7 -1.23 -0.04 -2.21
CA ALA A 7 -2.43 -0.25 -1.41
C ALA A 7 -2.09 -0.88 -0.06
N SER A 8 -2.99 -0.78 0.89
CA SER A 8 -2.84 -1.33 2.24
C SER A 8 -4.19 -1.75 2.81
N ASP A 9 -4.15 -2.63 3.79
CA ASP A 9 -5.30 -2.89 4.66
C ASP A 9 -6.56 -3.33 3.88
N ILE A 10 -6.41 -4.41 3.07
CA ILE A 10 -7.50 -5.08 2.32
C ILE A 10 -8.41 -5.87 3.26
N HIS A 11 -7.82 -6.46 4.31
CA HIS A 11 -8.53 -7.17 5.37
C HIS A 11 -9.57 -8.18 4.88
N GLY A 12 -9.29 -8.86 3.77
CA GLY A 12 -10.16 -9.92 3.23
C GLY A 12 -11.44 -9.44 2.54
N SER A 13 -11.60 -8.16 2.27
CA SER A 13 -12.73 -7.62 1.50
C SER A 13 -12.61 -7.96 0.02
N ALA A 14 -13.46 -8.85 -0.47
CA ALA A 14 -13.49 -9.19 -1.90
C ALA A 14 -14.03 -8.04 -2.76
N HIS A 15 -14.96 -7.24 -2.24
CA HIS A 15 -15.49 -6.07 -2.95
C HIS A 15 -14.38 -5.05 -3.22
N TRP A 16 -13.68 -4.60 -2.18
CA TRP A 16 -12.65 -3.57 -2.31
C TRP A 16 -11.37 -4.08 -2.95
N CYS A 17 -11.03 -5.36 -2.78
CA CYS A 17 -9.95 -5.99 -3.53
C CYS A 17 -10.23 -5.96 -5.04
N ARG A 18 -11.46 -6.24 -5.48
CA ARG A 18 -11.84 -6.16 -6.90
C ARG A 18 -11.70 -4.74 -7.44
N LYS A 19 -12.15 -3.72 -6.69
CA LYS A 19 -12.00 -2.31 -7.05
C LYS A 19 -10.53 -1.89 -7.19
N LEU A 20 -9.68 -2.33 -6.23
CA LEU A 20 -8.23 -2.16 -6.31
C LEU A 20 -7.67 -2.76 -7.61
N LEU A 21 -8.04 -3.99 -7.94
CA LEU A 21 -7.51 -4.67 -9.13
C LEU A 21 -8.06 -4.12 -10.45
N GLU A 22 -9.29 -3.63 -10.48
CA GLU A 22 -9.85 -2.88 -11.62
C GLU A 22 -9.02 -1.61 -11.87
N ARG A 23 -8.67 -0.89 -10.80
CA ARG A 23 -7.81 0.29 -10.92
C ARG A 23 -6.38 -0.09 -11.33
N PHE A 24 -5.78 -1.12 -10.74
CA PHE A 24 -4.46 -1.60 -11.13
C PHE A 24 -4.41 -1.99 -12.62
N ALA A 25 -5.44 -2.66 -13.12
CA ALA A 25 -5.54 -3.01 -14.55
C ALA A 25 -5.61 -1.76 -15.44
N ALA A 26 -6.42 -0.76 -15.05
CA ALA A 26 -6.50 0.52 -15.77
C ALA A 26 -5.18 1.29 -15.79
N GLU A 27 -4.46 1.30 -14.66
CA GLU A 27 -3.12 1.93 -14.57
C GLU A 27 -2.04 1.16 -15.34
N SER A 28 -2.28 -0.11 -15.65
CA SER A 28 -1.37 -0.98 -16.40
C SER A 28 -1.63 -0.94 -17.91
N ASP A 29 -2.75 -0.37 -18.35
CA ASP A 29 -3.09 -0.31 -19.76
C ASP A 29 -2.04 0.48 -20.56
N GLY A 30 -1.62 -0.06 -21.69
CA GLY A 30 -0.58 0.53 -22.55
C GLY A 30 0.87 0.32 -22.06
N PHE A 31 1.09 -0.34 -20.92
CA PHE A 31 2.43 -0.65 -20.41
C PHE A 31 2.84 -2.10 -20.69
N ALA A 32 4.15 -2.32 -20.88
CA ALA A 32 4.69 -3.67 -21.02
C ALA A 32 4.64 -4.44 -19.67
N PRO A 33 4.58 -5.79 -19.70
CA PRO A 33 4.63 -6.59 -18.48
C PRO A 33 5.83 -6.22 -17.58
N GLY A 34 5.56 -5.94 -16.31
CA GLY A 34 6.58 -5.56 -15.32
C GLY A 34 6.92 -4.07 -15.26
N GLU A 35 6.42 -3.24 -16.17
CA GLU A 35 6.59 -1.78 -16.07
C GLU A 35 5.70 -1.16 -14.99
N VAL A 36 4.55 -1.77 -14.72
CA VAL A 36 3.67 -1.41 -13.60
C VAL A 36 3.67 -2.52 -12.56
N ARG A 37 3.77 -2.17 -11.30
CA ARG A 37 3.77 -3.12 -10.17
C ARG A 37 2.72 -2.69 -9.14
N LEU A 38 2.21 -3.67 -8.38
CA LEU A 38 1.36 -3.44 -7.22
C LEU A 38 2.14 -3.75 -5.94
N LEU A 39 2.22 -2.78 -5.04
CA LEU A 39 2.80 -2.94 -3.70
C LEU A 39 1.67 -2.97 -2.67
N LEU A 40 1.58 -4.07 -1.93
CA LEU A 40 0.70 -4.22 -0.78
C LEU A 40 1.49 -3.96 0.51
N LEU A 41 1.00 -3.04 1.33
CA LEU A 41 1.65 -2.70 2.61
C LEU A 41 1.12 -3.54 3.78
N GLY A 42 0.58 -4.74 3.51
CA GLY A 42 0.16 -5.71 4.51
C GLY A 42 -1.32 -5.66 4.89
N ASP A 43 -1.67 -6.49 5.85
CA ASP A 43 -3.03 -6.75 6.34
C ASP A 43 -3.98 -7.17 5.20
N VAL A 44 -3.61 -8.29 4.53
CA VAL A 44 -4.22 -8.73 3.28
C VAL A 44 -5.52 -9.49 3.51
N LEU A 45 -5.51 -10.57 4.33
CA LEU A 45 -6.62 -11.52 4.42
C LEU A 45 -7.44 -11.40 5.70
N TYR A 46 -6.82 -11.23 6.86
CA TYR A 46 -7.51 -11.21 8.14
C TYR A 46 -8.00 -9.82 8.51
N HIS A 47 -9.28 -9.72 8.91
CA HIS A 47 -9.89 -8.43 9.28
C HIS A 47 -9.32 -7.80 10.56
N GLY A 48 -8.64 -8.61 11.40
CA GLY A 48 -8.14 -8.19 12.71
C GLY A 48 -9.21 -8.23 13.80
N PRO A 49 -8.85 -8.54 15.06
CA PRO A 49 -9.82 -8.81 16.12
C PRO A 49 -10.54 -7.56 16.65
N ARG A 50 -10.09 -6.37 16.27
CA ARG A 50 -10.63 -5.07 16.72
C ARG A 50 -11.48 -4.35 15.70
N ASN A 51 -11.54 -4.87 14.46
CA ASN A 51 -12.32 -4.28 13.39
C ASN A 51 -13.62 -5.08 13.19
N ASP A 52 -14.66 -4.41 12.77
CA ASP A 52 -15.84 -5.08 12.19
C ASP A 52 -15.44 -5.76 10.88
N LEU A 53 -16.25 -6.73 10.44
CA LEU A 53 -16.02 -7.37 9.15
C LEU A 53 -16.18 -6.32 8.02
N PRO A 54 -15.20 -6.19 7.12
CA PRO A 54 -15.33 -5.29 5.98
C PRO A 54 -16.40 -5.79 5.01
N GLU A 55 -16.87 -4.90 4.15
CA GLU A 55 -17.84 -5.23 3.10
C GLU A 55 -17.37 -6.42 2.26
N ALA A 56 -18.26 -7.38 2.06
CA ALA A 56 -18.01 -8.63 1.34
C ALA A 56 -16.72 -9.35 1.84
N TYR A 57 -16.60 -9.54 3.14
CA TYR A 57 -15.48 -10.29 3.72
C TYR A 57 -15.46 -11.74 3.19
N ALA A 58 -14.54 -12.02 2.28
CA ALA A 58 -14.37 -13.31 1.63
C ALA A 58 -12.89 -13.57 1.30
N PRO A 59 -12.04 -13.92 2.29
CA PRO A 59 -10.60 -14.10 2.08
C PRO A 59 -10.25 -15.08 0.97
N LYS A 60 -11.03 -16.14 0.78
CA LYS A 60 -10.81 -17.10 -0.32
C LYS A 60 -10.97 -16.47 -1.70
N GLU A 61 -11.87 -15.51 -1.87
CA GLU A 61 -12.00 -14.77 -3.12
C GLU A 61 -10.81 -13.81 -3.30
N VAL A 62 -10.35 -13.16 -2.24
CA VAL A 62 -9.15 -12.29 -2.27
C VAL A 62 -7.94 -13.10 -2.72
N ILE A 63 -7.70 -14.31 -2.17
CA ILE A 63 -6.65 -15.23 -2.58
C ILE A 63 -6.74 -15.54 -4.08
N ALA A 64 -7.94 -15.92 -4.55
CA ALA A 64 -8.16 -16.27 -5.96
C ALA A 64 -7.93 -15.09 -6.92
N MET A 65 -8.14 -13.84 -6.47
CA MET A 65 -7.89 -12.62 -7.24
C MET A 65 -6.41 -12.22 -7.25
N LEU A 66 -5.69 -12.38 -6.13
CA LEU A 66 -4.29 -11.91 -6.00
C LEU A 66 -3.27 -12.90 -6.57
N ASN A 67 -3.45 -14.21 -6.37
CA ASN A 67 -2.48 -15.23 -6.80
C ASN A 67 -2.13 -15.21 -8.29
N PRO A 68 -3.06 -14.96 -9.22
CA PRO A 68 -2.72 -14.79 -10.64
C PRO A 68 -1.78 -13.61 -10.95
N LEU A 69 -1.69 -12.63 -10.04
CA LEU A 69 -0.87 -11.44 -10.18
C LEU A 69 0.51 -11.53 -9.49
N ARG A 70 0.86 -12.69 -8.94
CA ARG A 70 2.09 -12.92 -8.14
C ARG A 70 3.37 -12.32 -8.75
N ASP A 71 3.50 -12.38 -10.07
CA ASP A 71 4.69 -11.86 -10.78
C ASP A 71 4.72 -10.33 -10.87
N SER A 72 3.62 -9.66 -10.55
CA SER A 72 3.46 -8.20 -10.55
C SER A 72 3.31 -7.61 -9.14
N LEU A 73 3.32 -8.46 -8.10
CA LEU A 73 3.08 -8.07 -6.71
C LEU A 73 4.38 -7.97 -5.91
N PHE A 74 4.45 -6.92 -5.09
CA PHE A 74 5.32 -6.85 -3.93
C PHE A 74 4.43 -6.75 -2.68
N CYS A 75 4.87 -7.34 -1.58
CA CYS A 75 4.13 -7.24 -0.33
C CYS A 75 5.07 -7.15 0.86
N VAL A 76 4.72 -6.31 1.84
CA VAL A 76 5.34 -6.33 3.17
C VAL A 76 4.32 -6.82 4.19
N ARG A 77 4.82 -7.39 5.29
CA ARG A 77 4.00 -8.02 6.32
C ARG A 77 3.25 -7.00 7.15
N GLY A 78 1.92 -7.15 7.25
CA GLY A 78 1.08 -6.48 8.22
C GLY A 78 1.07 -7.18 9.60
N ASN A 79 0.42 -6.55 10.56
CA ASN A 79 0.28 -7.15 11.90
C ASN A 79 -0.77 -8.27 11.94
N CYS A 80 -1.68 -8.32 10.97
CA CYS A 80 -2.67 -9.37 10.82
C CYS A 80 -2.21 -10.50 9.89
N ASP A 81 -1.10 -10.35 9.17
CA ASP A 81 -0.58 -11.36 8.26
C ASP A 81 0.26 -12.40 9.03
N GLY A 82 -0.01 -13.65 8.77
CA GLY A 82 0.64 -14.77 9.42
C GLY A 82 1.19 -15.83 8.45
N GLU A 83 1.86 -16.81 9.00
CA GLU A 83 2.41 -17.91 8.20
C GLU A 83 1.32 -18.73 7.49
N VAL A 84 0.12 -18.81 8.06
CA VAL A 84 -1.03 -19.46 7.42
C VAL A 84 -1.51 -18.73 6.18
N ASP A 85 -1.38 -17.39 6.15
CA ASP A 85 -1.70 -16.60 4.97
C ASP A 85 -0.66 -16.82 3.87
N GLN A 86 0.63 -16.93 4.25
CA GLN A 86 1.70 -17.28 3.32
C GLN A 86 1.52 -18.67 2.69
N MET A 87 0.86 -19.61 3.36
CA MET A 87 0.61 -20.96 2.79
C MET A 87 -0.39 -20.95 1.64
N VAL A 88 -1.19 -19.90 1.49
CA VAL A 88 -2.27 -19.78 0.49
C VAL A 88 -2.05 -18.65 -0.53
N LEU A 89 -1.09 -17.77 -0.28
CA LEU A 89 -0.69 -16.70 -1.21
C LEU A 89 0.59 -17.10 -1.95
N ASP A 90 0.55 -17.05 -3.28
CA ASP A 90 1.63 -17.52 -4.17
C ASP A 90 2.78 -16.49 -4.34
N PHE A 91 2.78 -15.42 -3.55
CA PHE A 91 3.81 -14.38 -3.51
C PHE A 91 4.27 -14.13 -2.07
N PRO A 92 5.53 -13.66 -1.85
CA PRO A 92 6.04 -13.42 -0.50
C PRO A 92 5.29 -12.31 0.22
N ILE A 93 4.84 -12.56 1.46
CA ILE A 93 4.14 -11.58 2.30
C ILE A 93 4.81 -11.35 3.67
N MET A 94 5.87 -12.07 3.99
CA MET A 94 6.42 -12.11 5.35
C MET A 94 7.63 -11.18 5.58
N ALA A 95 7.96 -10.30 4.61
CA ALA A 95 9.03 -9.32 4.78
C ALA A 95 8.55 -8.15 5.66
N ASP A 96 9.23 -7.87 6.78
CA ASP A 96 8.86 -6.77 7.68
C ASP A 96 8.98 -5.39 7.01
N TYR A 97 9.82 -5.27 5.97
CA TYR A 97 10.01 -4.07 5.17
C TYR A 97 10.60 -4.40 3.79
N ALA A 98 10.52 -3.44 2.88
CA ALA A 98 11.23 -3.43 1.62
C ALA A 98 11.86 -2.05 1.38
N VAL A 99 12.94 -2.00 0.60
CA VAL A 99 13.58 -0.74 0.20
C VAL A 99 13.64 -0.68 -1.31
N PHE A 100 13.20 0.42 -1.87
CA PHE A 100 13.18 0.67 -3.31
C PHE A 100 13.94 1.95 -3.64
N GLU A 101 14.53 1.99 -4.82
CA GLU A 101 14.91 3.24 -5.48
C GLU A 101 13.84 3.57 -6.53
N LEU A 102 13.04 4.59 -6.25
CA LEU A 102 11.89 5.00 -7.06
C LEU A 102 12.01 6.47 -7.45
N PHE A 103 12.00 6.76 -8.74
CA PHE A 103 11.95 8.13 -9.26
C PHE A 103 13.00 9.07 -8.62
N GLY A 104 14.24 8.55 -8.43
CA GLY A 104 15.35 9.30 -7.83
C GLY A 104 15.33 9.39 -6.29
N ARG A 105 14.47 8.66 -5.63
CA ARG A 105 14.29 8.70 -4.18
C ARG A 105 14.38 7.30 -3.56
N ARG A 106 15.06 7.18 -2.42
CA ARG A 106 15.06 5.96 -1.64
C ARG A 106 13.76 5.89 -0.82
N VAL A 107 13.06 4.78 -0.95
CA VAL A 107 11.73 4.55 -0.35
C VAL A 107 11.78 3.33 0.56
N TYR A 108 11.48 3.52 1.84
CA TYR A 108 11.20 2.45 2.78
C TYR A 108 9.71 2.14 2.77
N ALA A 109 9.36 0.90 2.48
CA ALA A 109 7.98 0.40 2.56
C ALA A 109 7.85 -0.54 3.76
N THR A 110 6.87 -0.30 4.60
CA THR A 110 6.56 -1.09 5.80
C THR A 110 5.05 -1.07 6.04
N HIS A 111 4.53 -1.93 6.90
CA HIS A 111 3.12 -1.83 7.26
C HIS A 111 2.81 -0.65 8.18
N GLY A 112 3.67 -0.30 9.11
CA GLY A 112 3.44 0.83 10.03
C GLY A 112 3.24 0.45 11.49
N HIS A 113 2.98 -0.82 11.82
CA HIS A 113 2.80 -1.26 13.21
C HIS A 113 4.09 -1.26 14.04
N ARG A 114 5.26 -1.34 13.39
CA ARG A 114 6.58 -1.27 14.02
C ARG A 114 7.29 0.03 13.70
N TRP A 115 7.40 0.34 12.41
CA TRP A 115 8.04 1.54 11.88
C TRP A 115 7.01 2.40 11.15
N ASN A 116 6.89 3.66 11.57
CA ASN A 116 5.95 4.65 11.05
C ASN A 116 6.55 6.06 11.21
N ALA A 117 5.77 7.10 10.93
CA ALA A 117 6.25 8.48 11.04
C ALA A 117 6.69 8.89 12.45
N ALA A 118 6.15 8.28 13.51
CA ALA A 118 6.55 8.56 14.90
C ALA A 118 7.78 7.75 15.35
N THR A 119 7.98 6.57 14.76
CA THR A 119 9.10 5.67 15.05
C THR A 119 9.70 5.19 13.73
N PRO A 120 10.36 6.09 12.94
CA PRO A 120 10.85 5.73 11.61
C PRO A 120 12.02 4.73 11.68
N PRO A 121 12.23 3.92 10.63
CA PRO A 121 13.46 3.17 10.46
C PRO A 121 14.64 4.12 10.24
N PRO A 122 15.89 3.63 10.14
CA PRO A 122 17.01 4.48 9.79
C PRO A 122 16.85 5.11 8.40
N LEU A 123 16.43 6.38 8.38
CA LEU A 123 16.23 7.19 7.18
C LEU A 123 17.32 8.24 7.02
N CYS A 124 17.54 8.69 5.79
CA CYS A 124 18.36 9.84 5.43
C CYS A 124 17.50 11.01 4.96
N ASN A 125 18.13 12.18 4.84
CA ASN A 125 17.49 13.34 4.26
C ASN A 125 17.00 13.05 2.83
N GLY A 126 15.75 13.37 2.56
CA GLY A 126 15.10 13.17 1.28
C GLY A 126 14.50 11.78 1.05
N ASP A 127 14.62 10.84 1.98
CA ASP A 127 13.95 9.53 1.88
C ASP A 127 12.42 9.67 1.96
N ALA A 128 11.73 8.66 1.45
CA ALA A 128 10.30 8.49 1.68
C ALA A 128 10.02 7.25 2.53
N LEU A 129 9.04 7.35 3.43
CA LEU A 129 8.52 6.26 4.23
C LEU A 129 7.08 5.95 3.84
N LEU A 130 6.87 4.82 3.16
CA LEU A 130 5.55 4.27 2.86
C LEU A 130 5.08 3.37 3.99
N TYR A 131 3.88 3.63 4.53
CA TYR A 131 3.29 2.76 5.55
C TYR A 131 1.76 2.80 5.53
N GLY A 132 1.11 1.73 5.97
CA GLY A 132 -0.34 1.58 6.12
C GLY A 132 -0.79 1.66 7.58
N HIS A 133 -1.53 0.64 8.04
CA HIS A 133 -1.90 0.38 9.44
C HIS A 133 -2.83 1.40 10.11
N THR A 134 -2.66 2.68 9.86
CA THR A 134 -3.51 3.72 10.46
C THR A 134 -4.87 3.82 9.80
N HIS A 135 -4.98 3.33 8.56
CA HIS A 135 -6.14 3.42 7.68
C HIS A 135 -6.53 4.85 7.30
N ILE A 136 -5.59 5.79 7.39
CA ILE A 136 -5.81 7.22 7.11
C ILE A 136 -4.78 7.65 6.08
N PRO A 137 -5.20 8.20 4.93
CA PRO A 137 -4.28 8.77 3.94
C PRO A 137 -3.43 9.89 4.54
N LEU A 138 -2.14 9.91 4.18
CA LEU A 138 -1.20 10.89 4.71
C LEU A 138 -0.12 11.23 3.68
N CYS A 139 0.23 12.52 3.63
CA CYS A 139 1.45 13.04 3.04
C CYS A 139 1.99 14.14 3.95
N GLU A 140 3.08 13.88 4.67
CA GLU A 140 3.67 14.82 5.62
C GLU A 140 5.19 14.77 5.60
N GLU A 141 5.84 15.94 5.60
CA GLU A 141 7.26 16.04 5.86
C GLU A 141 7.52 15.93 7.37
N LYS A 142 8.52 15.15 7.75
CA LYS A 142 8.94 14.90 9.13
C LYS A 142 10.43 15.16 9.28
N GLU A 143 10.80 15.89 10.34
CA GLU A 143 12.21 16.14 10.66
C GLU A 143 12.91 14.87 11.15
N LEU A 144 14.17 14.72 10.76
CA LEU A 144 15.05 13.68 11.28
C LEU A 144 15.77 14.15 12.54
N PRO A 145 15.98 13.26 13.54
CA PRO A 145 16.64 13.63 14.79
C PRO A 145 18.06 14.22 14.65
N LYS A 146 18.73 13.93 13.52
CA LYS A 146 20.10 14.40 13.21
C LYS A 146 20.15 15.52 12.18
N GLY A 147 19.01 16.12 11.88
CA GLY A 147 18.84 17.14 10.83
C GLY A 147 18.46 16.56 9.48
N GLY A 148 17.81 17.37 8.64
CA GLY A 148 17.16 16.97 7.42
C GLY A 148 15.73 16.46 7.65
N ALA A 149 15.07 16.01 6.59
CA ALA A 149 13.68 15.58 6.63
C ALA A 149 13.45 14.33 5.76
N PHE A 150 12.34 13.64 5.99
CA PHE A 150 11.81 12.57 5.17
C PHE A 150 10.32 12.80 4.92
N THR A 151 9.80 12.25 3.84
CA THR A 151 8.36 12.32 3.54
C THR A 151 7.67 11.05 4.02
N ALA A 152 6.70 11.19 4.92
CA ALA A 152 5.84 10.11 5.40
C ALA A 152 4.59 10.02 4.52
N LEU A 153 4.33 8.84 3.95
CA LEU A 153 3.29 8.59 2.96
C LEU A 153 2.44 7.39 3.39
N ASN A 154 1.12 7.53 3.34
CA ASN A 154 0.19 6.46 3.67
C ASN A 154 -0.94 6.40 2.63
N PRO A 155 -1.22 5.25 2.02
CA PRO A 155 -2.32 5.11 1.06
C PRO A 155 -3.72 5.20 1.69
N GLY A 156 -3.83 5.14 3.01
CA GLY A 156 -5.10 4.86 3.69
C GLY A 156 -5.39 3.36 3.72
N SER A 157 -6.66 3.01 3.82
CA SER A 157 -7.12 1.62 3.74
C SER A 157 -7.95 1.37 2.50
N THR A 158 -7.69 0.24 1.86
CA THR A 158 -8.51 -0.24 0.74
C THR A 158 -9.93 -0.54 1.20
N SER A 159 -10.13 -1.15 2.39
CA SER A 159 -11.43 -1.70 2.78
C SER A 159 -12.05 -1.13 4.06
N ILE A 160 -11.24 -0.63 5.00
CA ILE A 160 -11.71 -0.16 6.31
C ILE A 160 -11.11 1.22 6.61
N PRO A 161 -11.43 2.26 5.83
CA PRO A 161 -10.93 3.61 6.07
C PRO A 161 -11.41 4.14 7.42
N LYS A 162 -10.61 4.99 8.05
CA LYS A 162 -10.92 5.62 9.35
C LYS A 162 -11.09 7.13 9.21
N ASN A 163 -11.72 7.73 10.21
CA ASN A 163 -11.94 9.17 10.30
C ASN A 163 -12.68 9.77 9.09
N GLY A 164 -13.55 8.98 8.44
CA GLY A 164 -14.30 9.43 7.26
C GLY A 164 -13.45 9.59 6.00
N SER A 165 -12.24 9.05 5.98
CA SER A 165 -11.41 9.04 4.76
C SER A 165 -11.97 8.08 3.70
N ALA A 166 -11.50 8.25 2.46
CA ALA A 166 -11.90 7.43 1.33
C ALA A 166 -11.33 6.00 1.43
N HIS A 167 -11.97 5.05 0.76
CA HIS A 167 -11.36 3.78 0.35
C HIS A 167 -10.31 4.08 -0.71
N SER A 168 -9.04 3.89 -0.42
CA SER A 168 -8.01 4.51 -1.25
C SER A 168 -6.82 3.63 -1.56
N LEU A 169 -6.13 4.03 -2.60
CA LEU A 169 -4.80 3.60 -3.00
C LEU A 169 -3.97 4.79 -3.47
N MET A 170 -2.67 4.56 -3.69
CA MET A 170 -1.77 5.54 -4.29
C MET A 170 -1.27 5.03 -5.64
N VAL A 171 -1.00 5.95 -6.56
CA VAL A 171 -0.31 5.69 -7.82
C VAL A 171 0.90 6.60 -7.91
N TRP A 172 2.09 6.03 -8.02
CA TRP A 172 3.36 6.73 -8.14
C TRP A 172 4.00 6.48 -9.50
N ASP A 173 4.28 7.54 -10.22
CA ASP A 173 4.98 7.54 -11.50
C ASP A 173 5.93 8.75 -11.60
N GLU A 174 6.52 8.99 -12.77
CA GLU A 174 7.45 10.11 -13.01
C GLU A 174 6.82 11.51 -12.81
N SER A 175 5.49 11.61 -12.85
CA SER A 175 4.77 12.88 -12.66
C SER A 175 4.48 13.19 -11.19
N GLY A 176 4.73 12.24 -10.28
CA GLY A 176 4.47 12.37 -8.86
C GLY A 176 3.58 11.26 -8.31
N LEU A 177 3.00 11.51 -7.16
CA LEU A 177 2.18 10.58 -6.40
C LEU A 177 0.75 11.10 -6.26
N ARG A 178 -0.23 10.24 -6.51
CA ARG A 178 -1.67 10.56 -6.44
C ARG A 178 -2.39 9.57 -5.54
N TRP A 179 -3.29 10.06 -4.68
CA TRP A 179 -4.24 9.26 -3.91
C TRP A 179 -5.58 9.22 -4.62
N ILE A 180 -6.10 8.04 -4.80
CA ILE A 180 -7.29 7.78 -5.59
C ILE A 180 -8.35 7.14 -4.72
N ASP A 181 -9.56 7.72 -4.72
CA ASP A 181 -10.74 7.14 -4.11
C ASP A 181 -11.24 5.98 -4.98
N LEU A 182 -11.27 4.78 -4.43
CA LEU A 182 -11.73 3.56 -5.10
C LEU A 182 -13.25 3.52 -5.34
N ALA A 183 -14.03 4.36 -4.65
CA ALA A 183 -15.47 4.39 -4.83
C ALA A 183 -15.87 5.09 -6.14
N ASN A 184 -15.17 6.17 -6.50
CA ASN A 184 -15.50 7.01 -7.66
C ASN A 184 -14.38 7.16 -8.68
N GLY A 185 -13.14 6.74 -8.35
CA GLY A 185 -11.96 6.82 -9.20
C GLY A 185 -11.28 8.19 -9.23
N GLU A 186 -11.73 9.15 -8.43
CA GLU A 186 -11.20 10.52 -8.38
C GLU A 186 -9.88 10.62 -7.60
N THR A 187 -8.98 11.47 -8.06
CA THR A 187 -7.79 11.87 -7.29
C THR A 187 -8.19 12.91 -6.26
N PHE A 188 -7.89 12.67 -4.98
CA PHE A 188 -8.25 13.59 -3.90
C PHE A 188 -7.04 14.20 -3.17
N MET A 189 -5.84 13.68 -3.41
CA MET A 189 -4.58 14.23 -2.88
C MET A 189 -3.45 13.92 -3.87
N GLU A 190 -2.49 14.84 -3.97
CA GLU A 190 -1.32 14.72 -4.85
C GLU A 190 -0.06 15.18 -4.11
N TRP A 191 1.09 14.67 -4.55
CA TRP A 191 2.42 15.09 -4.14
C TRP A 191 3.36 14.99 -5.33
N ASP A 192 4.03 16.09 -5.66
CA ASP A 192 4.91 16.25 -6.83
C ASP A 192 6.34 15.73 -6.60
N GLY A 193 6.64 15.29 -5.38
CA GLY A 193 7.96 14.74 -5.05
C GLY A 193 8.98 15.79 -4.61
N GLU A 194 8.60 17.05 -4.39
CA GLU A 194 9.48 18.11 -3.86
C GLU A 194 9.45 18.20 -2.34
#